data_ed264911876100c5ade887963c718682
#
_entry.id   ed264911876100c5ade887963c718682
#
_cell.length_a   1.000
_cell.length_b   1.000
_cell.length_c   1.000
_cell.angle_alpha   90.00
_cell.angle_beta   90.00
_cell.angle_gamma   90.00
#
_symmetry.space_group_name_H-M   'P 1'
#
loop_
_entity.id
_entity.type
_entity.pdbx_description
1 polymer ?
#
loop_
_entity_poly.entity_id
_entity_poly.type
_entity_poly.pdbx_seq_one_letter_code
_entity_poly.pdbx_strand_id
1 'polypeptide(L)'
;ELIAEMTRRGFDYFDWNLSAGDAVSRTPTPTYRCISNVLNASKNCRHGVVLMHDARPKTTTVEALPAIIDGLRSQGFSFDKLSNSINPAAYSLVKPYR
;
A
#
# COMPACT_ATOMS: atom_id res chain seq x y z
N GLU A 1 18.28 -9.93 14.14
CA GLU A 1 16.95 -9.56 13.71
C GLU A 1 16.89 -9.39 12.20
N LEU A 2 15.78 -9.74 11.55
CA LEU A 2 15.67 -9.79 10.09
C LEU A 2 15.88 -8.42 9.44
N ILE A 3 15.27 -7.37 9.99
CA ILE A 3 15.37 -6.01 9.42
C ILE A 3 16.81 -5.52 9.48
N ALA A 4 17.49 -5.72 10.61
CA ALA A 4 18.87 -5.32 10.77
C ALA A 4 19.77 -6.05 9.78
N GLU A 5 19.54 -7.34 9.56
CA GLU A 5 20.31 -8.13 8.61
C GLU A 5 20.08 -7.68 7.17
N MET A 6 18.86 -7.37 6.81
CA MET A 6 18.55 -6.86 5.47
C MET A 6 19.22 -5.52 5.22
N THR A 7 19.18 -4.63 6.20
CA THR A 7 19.82 -3.31 6.10
C THR A 7 21.33 -3.46 5.95
N ARG A 8 21.94 -4.36 6.72
CA ARG A 8 23.37 -4.65 6.65
C ARG A 8 23.79 -5.12 5.27
N ARG A 9 22.92 -5.86 4.58
CA ARG A 9 23.18 -6.38 3.24
C ARG A 9 22.83 -5.40 2.12
N GLY A 10 22.43 -4.18 2.46
CA GLY A 10 22.13 -3.15 1.47
C GLY A 10 20.71 -3.14 0.97
N PHE A 11 19.81 -3.87 1.60
CA PHE A 11 18.40 -3.83 1.27
C PHE A 11 17.69 -2.73 2.04
N ASP A 12 16.77 -2.05 1.36
CA ASP A 12 15.88 -1.11 2.02
C ASP A 12 14.67 -1.84 2.57
N TYR A 13 14.17 -1.35 3.70
CA TYR A 13 12.96 -1.89 4.32
C TYR A 13 11.87 -0.83 4.34
N PHE A 14 10.68 -1.19 3.86
CA PHE A 14 9.51 -0.35 3.91
C PHE A 14 8.33 -1.16 4.44
N ASP A 15 7.63 -0.59 5.41
CA ASP A 15 6.37 -1.14 5.88
C ASP A 15 5.22 -0.40 5.17
N TRP A 16 4.00 -0.89 5.34
CA TRP A 16 2.83 -0.28 4.73
C TRP A 16 1.85 0.16 5.81
N ASN A 17 1.02 1.13 5.47
CA ASN A 17 -0.05 1.60 6.34
C ASN A 17 -1.42 1.57 5.65
N LEU A 18 -1.45 1.22 4.38
CA LEU A 18 -2.67 1.04 3.61
C LEU A 18 -2.62 -0.34 2.94
N SER A 19 -3.77 -0.95 2.75
CA SER A 19 -3.83 -2.26 2.08
C SER A 19 -5.09 -2.36 1.22
N ALA A 20 -4.94 -2.98 0.06
CA ALA A 20 -6.08 -3.33 -0.78
C ALA A 20 -6.89 -4.50 -0.19
N GLY A 21 -6.33 -5.21 0.79
CA GLY A 21 -7.01 -6.33 1.42
C GLY A 21 -7.11 -7.55 0.51
N ASP A 22 -6.17 -7.70 -0.42
CA ASP A 22 -6.24 -8.73 -1.46
C ASP A 22 -5.41 -9.97 -1.18
N ALA A 23 -4.84 -10.09 0.02
CA ALA A 23 -3.95 -11.19 0.36
C ALA A 23 -4.65 -12.38 1.01
N VAL A 24 -5.82 -12.19 1.60
CA VAL A 24 -6.39 -13.12 2.57
C VAL A 24 -7.33 -14.18 1.99
N SER A 25 -7.62 -14.12 0.70
CA SER A 25 -8.60 -15.04 0.10
C SER A 25 -7.99 -15.86 -1.03
N ARG A 26 -8.48 -17.09 -1.20
CA ARG A 26 -8.13 -17.92 -2.35
C ARG A 26 -8.73 -17.40 -3.64
N THR A 27 -9.88 -16.76 -3.54
CA THR A 27 -10.51 -16.10 -4.69
C THR A 27 -10.07 -14.65 -4.72
N PRO A 28 -9.98 -14.04 -5.91
CA PRO A 28 -9.63 -12.63 -6.00
C PRO A 28 -10.63 -11.77 -5.22
N THR A 29 -10.11 -10.81 -4.47
CA THR A 29 -10.96 -9.78 -3.84
C THR A 29 -11.63 -8.97 -4.94
N PRO A 30 -12.94 -8.72 -4.86
CA PRO A 30 -13.61 -7.93 -5.90
C PRO A 30 -12.94 -6.59 -6.13
N THR A 31 -12.92 -6.17 -7.39
CA THR A 31 -12.27 -4.92 -7.80
C THR A 31 -12.75 -3.72 -6.96
N TYR A 32 -14.08 -3.59 -6.78
CA TYR A 32 -14.63 -2.49 -6.00
C TYR A 32 -14.16 -2.51 -4.55
N ARG A 33 -13.91 -3.70 -4.01
CA ARG A 33 -13.47 -3.85 -2.61
C ARG A 33 -12.02 -3.40 -2.46
N CYS A 34 -11.16 -3.73 -3.41
CA CYS A 34 -9.78 -3.26 -3.42
C CYS A 34 -9.75 -1.72 -3.46
N ILE A 35 -10.57 -1.13 -4.30
CA ILE A 35 -10.67 0.32 -4.42
C ILE A 35 -11.15 0.95 -3.12
N SER A 36 -12.26 0.46 -2.56
CA SER A 36 -12.83 1.06 -1.35
C SER A 36 -11.93 0.86 -0.14
N ASN A 37 -11.24 -0.28 -0.03
CA ASN A 37 -10.33 -0.51 1.08
C ASN A 37 -9.23 0.56 1.12
N VAL A 38 -8.62 0.86 -0.01
CA VAL A 38 -7.54 1.87 -0.07
C VAL A 38 -8.11 3.27 0.12
N LEU A 39 -9.16 3.62 -0.62
CA LEU A 39 -9.67 4.99 -0.60
C LEU A 39 -10.31 5.37 0.74
N ASN A 40 -10.95 4.42 1.42
CA ASN A 40 -11.51 4.70 2.73
C ASN A 40 -10.41 4.85 3.79
N ALA A 41 -9.42 3.97 3.78
CA ALA A 41 -8.31 4.04 4.73
C ALA A 41 -7.47 5.29 4.54
N SER A 42 -7.29 5.74 3.30
CA SER A 42 -6.44 6.89 2.99
C SER A 42 -7.04 8.23 3.41
N LYS A 43 -8.33 8.30 3.68
CA LYS A 43 -8.99 9.56 4.07
C LYS A 43 -8.37 10.21 5.29
N ASN A 44 -7.79 9.40 6.18
CA ASN A 44 -7.20 9.88 7.42
C ASN A 44 -5.67 9.88 7.39
N CYS A 45 -5.08 9.68 6.21
CA CYS A 45 -3.63 9.60 6.05
C CYS A 45 -3.10 10.84 5.35
N ARG A 46 -1.92 11.29 5.78
CA ARG A 46 -1.15 12.32 5.07
C ARG A 46 -0.11 11.69 4.16
N HIS A 47 0.44 10.56 4.58
CA HIS A 47 1.45 9.82 3.86
C HIS A 47 1.04 8.35 3.85
N GLY A 48 1.23 7.69 2.74
CA GLY A 48 0.83 6.30 2.63
C GLY A 48 1.79 5.46 1.81
N VAL A 49 1.97 4.23 2.28
CA VAL A 49 2.56 3.15 1.49
C VAL A 49 1.48 2.09 1.37
N VAL A 50 1.09 1.79 0.13
CA VAL A 50 -0.03 0.89 -0.14
C VAL A 50 0.51 -0.48 -0.49
N LEU A 51 0.01 -1.50 0.20
CA LEU A 51 0.31 -2.88 -0.10
C LEU A 51 -0.76 -3.46 -1.02
N MET A 52 -0.34 -3.98 -2.15
CA MET A 52 -1.18 -4.70 -3.11
C MET A 52 -0.41 -5.88 -3.65
N HIS A 53 -1.12 -6.86 -4.21
CA HIS A 53 -0.52 -8.08 -4.73
C HIS A 53 -0.74 -8.18 -6.24
N ASP A 54 0.32 -8.51 -6.97
CA ASP A 54 0.27 -8.65 -8.41
C ASP A 54 0.40 -10.10 -8.89
N ALA A 55 0.46 -11.04 -7.96
CA ALA A 55 0.57 -12.46 -8.28
C ALA A 55 -0.75 -13.01 -8.83
N ARG A 56 -0.66 -14.07 -9.64
CA ARG A 56 -1.85 -14.84 -9.99
C ARG A 56 -2.43 -15.47 -8.73
N PRO A 57 -3.73 -15.46 -8.53
CA PRO A 57 -4.85 -15.02 -9.35
C PRO A 57 -5.37 -13.61 -9.01
N LYS A 58 -4.51 -12.68 -8.66
CA LYS A 58 -4.90 -11.35 -8.18
C LYS A 58 -5.21 -10.37 -9.33
N THR A 59 -5.97 -10.82 -10.33
CA THR A 59 -6.30 -10.00 -11.51
C THR A 59 -7.14 -8.76 -11.17
N THR A 60 -8.02 -8.88 -10.17
CA THR A 60 -8.87 -7.76 -9.76
C THR A 60 -8.08 -6.62 -9.13
N THR A 61 -6.94 -6.92 -8.51
CA THR A 61 -6.04 -5.90 -7.98
C THR A 61 -5.49 -5.03 -9.10
N VAL A 62 -5.05 -5.66 -10.19
CA VAL A 62 -4.55 -4.93 -11.36
C VAL A 62 -5.67 -4.08 -11.98
N GLU A 63 -6.88 -4.63 -12.07
CA GLU A 63 -8.04 -3.90 -12.59
C GLU A 63 -8.41 -2.70 -11.72
N ALA A 64 -8.21 -2.81 -10.41
CA ALA A 64 -8.53 -1.75 -9.46
C ALA A 64 -7.52 -0.59 -9.49
N LEU A 65 -6.32 -0.83 -9.96
CA LEU A 65 -5.21 0.12 -9.82
C LEU A 65 -5.49 1.49 -10.43
N PRO A 66 -6.03 1.62 -11.66
CA PRO A 66 -6.32 2.94 -12.21
C PRO A 66 -7.28 3.75 -11.34
N ALA A 67 -8.35 3.13 -10.85
CA ALA A 67 -9.32 3.81 -10.00
C ALA A 67 -8.73 4.18 -8.64
N ILE A 68 -7.85 3.36 -8.09
CA ILE A 68 -7.15 3.67 -6.85
C ILE A 68 -6.27 4.90 -7.05
N ILE A 69 -5.50 4.93 -8.13
CA ILE A 69 -4.62 6.06 -8.44
C ILE A 69 -5.44 7.35 -8.61
N ASP A 70 -6.51 7.29 -9.40
CA ASP A 70 -7.35 8.46 -9.63
C ASP A 70 -8.03 8.92 -8.35
N GLY A 71 -8.51 8.00 -7.54
CA GLY A 71 -9.15 8.32 -6.27
C GLY A 71 -8.20 8.97 -5.27
N LEU A 72 -6.98 8.47 -5.18
CA LEU A 72 -5.96 9.05 -4.31
C LEU A 72 -5.56 10.45 -4.78
N ARG A 73 -5.42 10.65 -6.09
CA ARG A 73 -5.18 12.00 -6.64
C ARG A 73 -6.30 12.95 -6.31
N SER A 74 -7.55 12.49 -6.38
CA SER A 74 -8.71 13.30 -6.02
C SER A 74 -8.71 13.69 -4.55
N GLN A 75 -8.09 12.87 -3.69
CA GLN A 75 -7.91 13.19 -2.28
C GLN A 75 -6.72 14.12 -2.02
N GLY A 76 -5.98 14.49 -3.05
CA GLY A 76 -4.84 15.41 -2.93
C GLY A 76 -3.48 14.74 -2.81
N PHE A 77 -3.40 13.42 -2.96
CA PHE A 77 -2.10 12.74 -2.92
C PHE A 77 -1.33 12.88 -4.22
N SER A 78 -0.03 13.02 -4.09
CA SER A 78 0.92 12.82 -5.19
C SER A 78 1.61 11.47 -5.00
N PHE A 79 2.22 10.96 -6.06
CA PHE A 79 2.86 9.64 -6.04
C PHE A 79 4.36 9.76 -6.18
N ASP A 80 5.07 8.89 -5.50
CA ASP A 80 6.50 8.77 -5.63
C ASP A 80 6.89 7.31 -5.49
N LYS A 81 8.09 6.98 -5.92
CA LYS A 81 8.65 5.65 -5.72
C LYS A 81 9.18 5.52 -4.29
N LEU A 82 9.23 4.30 -3.80
CA LEU A 82 9.86 4.02 -2.51
C LEU A 82 11.36 4.29 -2.61
N SER A 83 11.87 5.08 -1.67
CA SER A 83 13.27 5.45 -1.63
C SER A 83 13.66 5.84 -0.21
N ASN A 84 14.96 5.99 0.01
CA ASN A 84 15.49 6.42 1.30
C ASN A 84 15.04 7.83 1.71
N SER A 85 14.52 8.62 0.78
CA SER A 85 13.98 9.95 1.09
C SER A 85 12.62 9.88 1.77
N ILE A 86 11.94 8.72 1.75
CA ILE A 86 10.68 8.54 2.44
C ILE A 86 10.97 8.47 3.94
N ASN A 87 10.30 9.33 4.70
CA ASN A 87 10.45 9.34 6.15
C ASN A 87 9.49 8.32 6.77
N PRO A 88 10.01 7.19 7.28
CA PRO A 88 9.13 6.18 7.91
C PRO A 88 8.33 6.72 9.08
N ALA A 89 8.85 7.71 9.79
CA ALA A 89 8.13 8.32 10.91
C ALA A 89 6.86 9.04 10.47
N ALA A 90 6.79 9.49 9.22
CA ALA A 90 5.62 10.18 8.71
C ALA A 90 4.38 9.29 8.70
N TYR A 91 4.55 8.01 8.37
CA TYR A 91 3.42 7.08 8.38
C TYR A 91 3.44 6.13 9.58
N SER A 92 4.50 6.09 10.36
CA SER A 92 4.50 5.33 11.60
C SER A 92 3.57 5.93 12.65
N LEU A 93 3.18 7.19 12.47
CA LEU A 93 2.16 7.83 13.30
C LEU A 93 0.75 7.30 12.96
N VAL A 94 0.60 6.68 11.81
CA VAL A 94 -0.63 6.02 11.43
C VAL A 94 -0.47 4.54 11.78
N LYS A 95 -1.43 4.00 12.52
CA LYS A 95 -1.33 2.60 12.95
C LYS A 95 -1.19 1.71 11.73
N PRO A 96 -0.13 0.88 11.63
CA PRO A 96 0.06 0.00 10.47
C PRO A 96 -1.12 -0.94 10.29
N TYR A 97 -1.48 -1.17 9.05
CA TYR A 97 -2.51 -2.12 8.72
C TYR A 97 -1.87 -3.51 8.67
N ARG A 98 -2.32 -4.38 9.55
CA ARG A 98 -1.77 -5.74 9.64
C ARG A 98 -2.85 -6.79 9.62
#